data_9d10316d01570427f3015373a3beb7a7
#
_entry.id   9d10316d01570427f3015373a3beb7a7
#
_cell.length_a   1.000
_cell.length_b   1.000
_cell.length_c   1.000
_cell.angle_alpha   90.00
_cell.angle_beta   90.00
_cell.angle_gamma   90.00
#
_symmetry.space_group_name_H-M   'P 1'
#
loop_
_entity.id
_entity.type
_entity.pdbx_description
1 polymer ?
#
loop_
_entity_poly.entity_id
_entity_poly.type
_entity_poly.pdbx_seq_one_letter_code
_entity_poly.pdbx_strand_id
1 'polypeptide(L)'
;MNSVNDIWNNIMSLLSSELTSTSINTWFSDCKPVDITDTRLVIYTPTEFKRNIITQRFSGAITSALSELFSCPFDLLVLAEDELDDYEQTAETDDNLPEVAGYTFDKFIVGSSNKFAHAAAIAVADNPGVAYNPLFIYGNSGLGKTHLLLAIGQKIHERDSSAKIAYVKGDDFVNQMVLSLKENTQEEFRNKYRYADLFLVDDIQ
;
A
#
# COMPACT_ATOMS: atom_id res chain seq x y z
N MET A 1 -7.44 12.72 7.07
CA MET A 1 -7.23 11.88 5.87
C MET A 1 -8.49 11.95 5.03
N ASN A 2 -8.37 12.28 3.76
CA ASN A 2 -9.52 12.21 2.87
C ASN A 2 -9.78 10.72 2.57
N SER A 3 -11.02 10.27 2.67
CA SER A 3 -11.35 8.90 2.28
C SER A 3 -11.11 8.68 0.77
N VAL A 4 -10.92 7.44 0.34
CA VAL A 4 -10.77 7.11 -1.10
C VAL A 4 -11.92 7.69 -1.91
N ASN A 5 -13.13 7.70 -1.31
CA ASN A 5 -14.31 8.31 -1.92
C ASN A 5 -14.21 9.84 -2.05
N ASP A 6 -13.62 10.53 -1.07
CA ASP A 6 -13.42 11.99 -1.15
C ASP A 6 -12.43 12.35 -2.27
N ILE A 7 -11.37 11.56 -2.40
CA ILE A 7 -10.38 11.72 -3.47
C ILE A 7 -11.03 11.47 -4.83
N TRP A 8 -11.82 10.41 -4.96
CA TRP A 8 -12.55 10.10 -6.18
C TRP A 8 -13.51 11.23 -6.58
N ASN A 9 -14.24 11.79 -5.62
CA ASN A 9 -15.12 12.92 -5.87
C ASN A 9 -14.36 14.17 -6.36
N ASN A 10 -13.17 14.42 -5.82
CA ASN A 10 -12.32 15.51 -6.29
C ASN A 10 -11.82 15.26 -7.72
N ILE A 11 -11.39 14.04 -8.04
CA ILE A 11 -11.01 13.65 -9.41
C ILE A 11 -12.19 13.84 -10.36
N MET A 12 -13.38 13.38 -10.00
CA MET A 12 -14.60 13.55 -10.82
C MET A 12 -14.96 15.02 -11.04
N SER A 13 -14.72 15.86 -10.05
CA SER A 13 -14.90 17.31 -10.17
C SER A 13 -13.92 17.92 -11.19
N LEU A 14 -12.65 17.55 -11.15
CA LEU A 14 -11.64 17.99 -12.12
C LEU A 14 -11.96 17.48 -13.52
N LEU A 15 -12.29 16.20 -13.67
CA LEU A 15 -12.69 15.62 -14.95
C LEU A 15 -13.94 16.27 -15.53
N SER A 16 -14.84 16.79 -14.70
CA SER A 16 -16.05 17.51 -15.15
C SER A 16 -15.73 18.84 -15.80
N SER A 17 -14.54 19.40 -15.58
CA SER A 17 -14.09 20.61 -16.26
C SER A 17 -13.50 20.32 -17.65
N GLU A 18 -13.04 19.11 -17.91
CA GLU A 18 -12.39 18.69 -19.14
C GLU A 18 -13.28 17.85 -20.06
N LEU A 19 -14.18 17.05 -19.45
CA LEU A 19 -15.04 16.10 -20.16
C LEU A 19 -16.49 16.58 -20.18
N THR A 20 -17.23 16.17 -21.21
CA THR A 20 -18.65 16.44 -21.29
C THR A 20 -19.43 15.64 -20.25
N SER A 21 -20.54 16.20 -19.75
CA SER A 21 -21.42 15.52 -18.80
C SER A 21 -21.94 14.16 -19.34
N THR A 22 -22.14 14.06 -20.63
CA THR A 22 -22.49 12.79 -21.29
C THR A 22 -21.39 11.75 -21.15
N SER A 23 -20.12 12.13 -21.35
CA SER A 23 -18.97 11.22 -21.21
C SER A 23 -18.85 10.75 -19.76
N ILE A 24 -19.00 11.65 -18.79
CA ILE A 24 -18.92 11.30 -17.36
C ILE A 24 -20.03 10.32 -16.99
N ASN A 25 -21.26 10.62 -17.34
CA ASN A 25 -22.40 9.76 -17.02
C ASN A 25 -22.32 8.40 -17.72
N THR A 26 -21.77 8.33 -18.93
CA THR A 26 -21.68 7.08 -19.68
C THR A 26 -20.59 6.17 -19.13
N TRP A 27 -19.42 6.71 -18.79
CA TRP A 27 -18.24 5.91 -18.49
C TRP A 27 -17.94 5.77 -17.01
N PHE A 28 -18.32 6.76 -16.18
CA PHE A 28 -17.92 6.81 -14.77
C PHE A 28 -19.07 6.69 -13.78
N SER A 29 -20.35 6.69 -14.22
CA SER A 29 -21.52 6.60 -13.30
C SER A 29 -21.50 5.37 -12.39
N ASP A 30 -20.97 4.26 -12.89
CA ASP A 30 -20.96 2.98 -12.19
C ASP A 30 -19.56 2.62 -11.66
N CYS A 31 -18.57 3.53 -11.87
CA CYS A 31 -17.23 3.33 -11.34
C CYS A 31 -17.20 3.59 -9.84
N LYS A 32 -16.47 2.74 -9.13
CA LYS A 32 -16.24 2.89 -7.69
C LYS A 32 -14.74 2.90 -7.42
N PRO A 33 -14.25 3.81 -6.57
CA PRO A 33 -12.89 3.70 -6.09
C PRO A 33 -12.79 2.49 -5.15
N VAL A 34 -11.77 1.68 -5.34
CA VAL A 34 -11.51 0.48 -4.54
C VAL A 34 -10.41 0.76 -3.52
N ASP A 35 -9.27 1.26 -4.01
CA ASP A 35 -8.10 1.49 -3.17
C ASP A 35 -7.27 2.67 -3.71
N ILE A 36 -6.47 3.27 -2.85
CA ILE A 36 -5.47 4.27 -3.20
C ILE A 36 -4.20 4.08 -2.37
N THR A 37 -3.09 3.92 -3.04
CA THR A 37 -1.76 3.90 -2.44
C THR A 37 -1.02 5.21 -2.74
N ASP A 38 0.21 5.35 -2.27
CA ASP A 38 1.04 6.55 -2.50
C ASP A 38 1.31 6.85 -3.98
N THR A 39 1.16 5.85 -4.86
CA THR A 39 1.50 5.95 -6.29
C THR A 39 0.45 5.41 -7.24
N ARG A 40 -0.63 4.81 -6.74
CA ARG A 40 -1.63 4.14 -7.58
C ARG A 40 -3.05 4.34 -7.07
N LEU A 41 -3.98 4.64 -7.99
CA LEU A 41 -5.42 4.58 -7.75
C LEU A 41 -5.98 3.31 -8.39
N VAL A 42 -6.80 2.58 -7.65
CA VAL A 42 -7.54 1.41 -8.12
C VAL A 42 -9.01 1.76 -8.17
N ILE A 43 -9.63 1.56 -9.33
CA ILE A 43 -11.07 1.76 -9.52
C ILE A 43 -11.70 0.51 -10.11
N TYR A 44 -12.92 0.26 -9.72
CA TYR A 44 -13.76 -0.81 -10.25
C TYR A 44 -14.74 -0.29 -11.28
N THR A 45 -15.05 -1.12 -12.27
CA THR A 45 -16.11 -0.92 -13.26
C THR A 45 -16.81 -2.24 -13.60
N PRO A 46 -18.15 -2.26 -13.82
CA PRO A 46 -18.91 -3.49 -13.95
C PRO A 46 -18.59 -4.38 -15.15
N THR A 47 -17.90 -3.86 -16.19
CA THR A 47 -17.68 -4.60 -17.43
C THR A 47 -16.27 -4.39 -17.98
N GLU A 48 -15.70 -5.46 -18.56
CA GLU A 48 -14.43 -5.39 -19.30
C GLU A 48 -14.44 -4.34 -20.41
N PHE A 49 -15.57 -4.14 -21.07
CA PHE A 49 -15.70 -3.13 -22.13
C PHE A 49 -15.47 -1.72 -21.57
N LYS A 50 -16.09 -1.37 -20.42
CA LYS A 50 -15.86 -0.07 -19.77
C LYS A 50 -14.42 0.04 -19.29
N ARG A 51 -13.85 -1.01 -18.65
CA ARG A 51 -12.44 -1.08 -18.26
C ARG A 51 -11.51 -0.70 -19.43
N ASN A 52 -11.68 -1.36 -20.57
CA ASN A 52 -10.83 -1.14 -21.73
C ASN A 52 -10.96 0.31 -22.28
N ILE A 53 -12.16 0.85 -22.32
CA ILE A 53 -12.36 2.24 -22.74
C ILE A 53 -11.77 3.23 -21.75
N ILE A 54 -11.96 3.03 -20.45
CA ILE A 54 -11.42 3.93 -19.42
C ILE A 54 -9.89 3.88 -19.47
N THR A 55 -9.30 2.70 -19.52
CA THR A 55 -7.84 2.53 -19.59
C THR A 55 -7.25 3.16 -20.86
N GLN A 56 -7.88 2.98 -22.01
CA GLN A 56 -7.31 3.47 -23.28
C GLN A 56 -7.55 4.96 -23.53
N ARG A 57 -8.68 5.50 -23.09
CA ARG A 57 -9.09 6.86 -23.44
C ARG A 57 -9.01 7.87 -22.31
N PHE A 58 -9.19 7.43 -21.09
CA PHE A 58 -9.37 8.31 -19.94
C PHE A 58 -8.27 8.18 -18.88
N SER A 59 -7.39 7.18 -19.00
CA SER A 59 -6.29 7.02 -18.03
C SER A 59 -5.43 8.27 -17.90
N GLY A 60 -5.07 8.90 -19.03
CA GLY A 60 -4.28 10.13 -19.03
C GLY A 60 -4.97 11.30 -18.31
N ALA A 61 -6.27 11.48 -18.49
CA ALA A 61 -7.02 12.53 -17.80
C ALA A 61 -7.10 12.26 -16.28
N ILE A 62 -7.33 11.00 -15.88
CA ILE A 62 -7.40 10.60 -14.46
C ILE A 62 -6.04 10.77 -13.79
N THR A 63 -4.96 10.28 -14.41
CA THR A 63 -3.59 10.42 -13.86
C THR A 63 -3.12 11.86 -13.82
N SER A 64 -3.55 12.71 -14.77
CA SER A 64 -3.28 14.15 -14.73
C SER A 64 -4.00 14.82 -13.54
N ALA A 65 -5.28 14.51 -13.34
CA ALA A 65 -6.05 15.01 -12.20
C ALA A 65 -5.44 14.56 -10.84
N LEU A 66 -4.99 13.31 -10.75
CA LEU A 66 -4.27 12.80 -9.58
C LEU A 66 -2.96 13.54 -9.34
N SER A 67 -2.17 13.74 -10.41
CA SER A 67 -0.90 14.47 -10.32
C SER A 67 -1.09 15.93 -9.89
N GLU A 68 -2.20 16.55 -10.27
CA GLU A 68 -2.57 17.90 -9.82
C GLU A 68 -2.93 17.92 -8.33
N LEU A 69 -3.66 16.91 -7.84
CA LEU A 69 -4.07 16.81 -6.43
C LEU A 69 -2.91 16.48 -5.48
N PHE A 70 -2.01 15.61 -5.91
CA PHE A 70 -0.96 15.06 -5.04
C PHE A 70 0.46 15.54 -5.36
N SER A 71 0.64 16.28 -6.46
CA SER A 71 1.94 16.78 -6.93
C SER A 71 2.99 15.68 -7.17
N CYS A 72 2.56 14.45 -7.45
CA CYS A 72 3.41 13.31 -7.78
C CYS A 72 2.76 12.48 -8.91
N PRO A 73 3.55 11.69 -9.66
CA PRO A 73 2.99 10.80 -10.67
C PRO A 73 2.19 9.66 -10.03
N PHE A 74 1.05 9.35 -10.63
CA PHE A 74 0.17 8.26 -10.21
C PHE A 74 -0.07 7.30 -11.36
N ASP A 75 -0.16 6.00 -11.03
CA ASP A 75 -0.68 4.96 -11.89
C ASP A 75 -2.17 4.77 -11.67
N LEU A 76 -2.88 4.30 -12.71
CA LEU A 76 -4.28 3.93 -12.65
C LEU A 76 -4.44 2.44 -12.95
N LEU A 77 -5.07 1.72 -12.04
CA LEU A 77 -5.55 0.36 -12.25
C LEU A 77 -7.08 0.37 -12.34
N VAL A 78 -7.62 -0.18 -13.41
CA VAL A 78 -9.07 -0.32 -13.60
C VAL A 78 -9.40 -1.80 -13.61
N LEU A 79 -10.22 -2.24 -12.66
CA LEU A 79 -10.66 -3.63 -12.50
C LEU A 79 -12.06 -3.83 -13.07
N ALA A 80 -12.28 -4.99 -13.71
CA ALA A 80 -13.61 -5.50 -14.04
C ALA A 80 -14.13 -6.42 -12.92
N GLU A 81 -15.38 -6.86 -13.02
CA GLU A 81 -16.07 -7.63 -11.96
C GLU A 81 -15.34 -8.95 -11.62
N ASP A 82 -14.83 -9.64 -12.61
CA ASP A 82 -14.06 -10.88 -12.48
C ASP A 82 -12.64 -10.68 -11.91
N GLU A 83 -12.10 -9.47 -12.00
CA GLU A 83 -10.78 -9.11 -11.50
C GLU A 83 -10.84 -8.51 -10.08
N LEU A 84 -12.02 -8.06 -9.63
CA LEU A 84 -12.20 -7.44 -8.32
C LEU A 84 -12.00 -8.48 -7.21
N ASP A 85 -12.62 -9.65 -7.34
CA ASP A 85 -12.49 -10.73 -6.37
C ASP A 85 -11.03 -11.21 -6.25
N ASP A 86 -10.33 -11.34 -7.38
CA ASP A 86 -8.91 -11.70 -7.40
C ASP A 86 -8.04 -10.57 -6.79
N TYR A 87 -8.36 -9.31 -7.05
CA TYR A 87 -7.66 -8.18 -6.46
C TYR A 87 -7.89 -8.09 -4.95
N GLU A 88 -9.13 -8.25 -4.47
CA GLU A 88 -9.44 -8.25 -3.04
C GLU A 88 -8.75 -9.43 -2.32
N GLN A 89 -8.73 -10.62 -2.93
CA GLN A 89 -7.98 -11.77 -2.38
C GLN A 89 -6.47 -11.55 -2.38
N THR A 90 -5.91 -10.92 -3.43
CA THR A 90 -4.48 -10.56 -3.46
C THR A 90 -4.15 -9.38 -2.57
N ALA A 91 -5.05 -8.40 -2.42
CA ALA A 91 -4.90 -7.30 -1.49
C ALA A 91 -4.96 -7.78 -0.02
N GLU A 92 -5.78 -8.79 0.29
CA GLU A 92 -5.77 -9.45 1.60
C GLU A 92 -4.49 -10.26 1.86
N THR A 93 -3.77 -10.65 0.80
CA THR A 93 -2.49 -11.38 0.89
C THR A 93 -1.27 -10.50 0.67
N ASP A 94 -1.44 -9.22 0.30
CA ASP A 94 -0.33 -8.30 0.04
C ASP A 94 0.27 -7.72 1.34
N ASP A 95 0.47 -8.60 2.32
CA ASP A 95 1.45 -8.40 3.40
C ASP A 95 2.89 -8.63 2.90
N ASN A 96 3.06 -8.79 1.59
CA ASN A 96 4.36 -8.82 0.97
C ASN A 96 5.04 -7.46 1.15
N LEU A 97 6.31 -7.51 1.44
CA LEU A 97 7.14 -6.30 1.48
C LEU A 97 6.83 -5.49 0.22
N PRO A 98 6.47 -4.20 0.35
CA PRO A 98 6.32 -3.37 -0.83
C PRO A 98 7.59 -3.48 -1.67
N GLU A 99 7.49 -3.92 -2.92
CA GLU A 99 8.61 -3.87 -3.88
C GLU A 99 8.93 -2.42 -4.21
N VAL A 100 9.39 -1.68 -3.23
CA VAL A 100 9.86 -0.31 -3.43
C VAL A 100 11.35 -0.36 -3.68
N ALA A 101 11.69 -0.45 -4.95
CA ALA A 101 13.08 -0.37 -5.40
C ALA A 101 13.76 0.87 -4.81
N GLY A 102 14.53 0.67 -3.74
CA GLY A 102 15.28 1.78 -3.16
C GLY A 102 15.43 1.80 -1.66
N TYR A 103 14.61 1.09 -0.89
CA TYR A 103 14.73 1.04 0.56
C TYR A 103 15.69 -0.07 1.01
N THR A 104 16.98 0.14 0.73
CA THR A 104 18.06 -0.75 1.15
C THR A 104 18.93 -0.07 2.20
N PHE A 105 19.68 -0.86 2.99
CA PHE A 105 20.64 -0.28 3.93
C PHE A 105 21.72 0.57 3.26
N ASP A 106 22.14 0.20 2.05
CA ASP A 106 23.17 0.93 1.29
C ASP A 106 22.71 2.33 0.84
N LYS A 107 21.40 2.50 0.62
CA LYS A 107 20.81 3.79 0.25
C LYS A 107 20.38 4.63 1.44
N PHE A 108 20.45 4.08 2.65
CA PHE A 108 20.09 4.80 3.85
C PHE A 108 21.18 5.80 4.24
N ILE A 109 20.80 7.06 4.40
CA ILE A 109 21.76 8.11 4.79
C ILE A 109 21.99 8.05 6.31
N VAL A 110 23.17 7.59 6.73
CA VAL A 110 23.54 7.48 8.13
C VAL A 110 24.10 8.81 8.65
N GLY A 111 23.50 9.32 9.72
CA GLY A 111 23.95 10.50 10.44
C GLY A 111 24.12 10.23 11.94
N SER A 112 24.57 11.23 12.68
CA SER A 112 24.80 11.10 14.14
C SER A 112 23.54 10.74 14.92
N SER A 113 22.37 11.20 14.47
CA SER A 113 21.07 10.99 15.15
C SER A 113 20.44 9.63 14.88
N ASN A 114 20.78 8.98 13.76
CA ASN A 114 20.12 7.72 13.34
C ASN A 114 21.07 6.50 13.27
N LYS A 115 22.37 6.68 13.50
CA LYS A 115 23.36 5.61 13.43
C LYS A 115 23.07 4.42 14.34
N PHE A 116 22.47 4.67 15.51
CA PHE A 116 22.10 3.61 16.44
C PHE A 116 20.91 2.80 15.92
N ALA A 117 19.87 3.49 15.41
CA ALA A 117 18.72 2.83 14.79
C ALA A 117 19.13 2.01 13.56
N HIS A 118 20.01 2.55 12.73
CA HIS A 118 20.58 1.85 11.57
C HIS A 118 21.35 0.58 12.00
N ALA A 119 22.24 0.68 12.99
CA ALA A 119 23.00 -0.48 13.50
C ALA A 119 22.09 -1.55 14.11
N ALA A 120 21.06 -1.14 14.87
CA ALA A 120 20.06 -2.06 15.42
C ALA A 120 19.25 -2.75 14.33
N ALA A 121 18.83 -2.03 13.30
CA ALA A 121 18.10 -2.57 12.15
C ALA A 121 18.94 -3.60 11.38
N ILE A 122 20.23 -3.34 11.16
CA ILE A 122 21.16 -4.32 10.57
C ILE A 122 21.27 -5.57 11.44
N ALA A 123 21.42 -5.41 12.77
CA ALA A 123 21.55 -6.53 13.67
C ALA A 123 20.30 -7.43 13.66
N VAL A 124 19.10 -6.84 13.54
CA VAL A 124 17.83 -7.59 13.38
C VAL A 124 17.81 -8.32 12.03
N ALA A 125 18.20 -7.65 10.95
CA ALA A 125 18.23 -8.27 9.62
C ALA A 125 19.23 -9.44 9.55
N ASP A 126 20.37 -9.33 10.22
CA ASP A 126 21.39 -10.39 10.25
C ASP A 126 20.98 -11.57 11.13
N ASN A 127 20.31 -11.31 12.27
CA ASN A 127 19.92 -12.34 13.25
C ASN A 127 18.47 -12.12 13.74
N PRO A 128 17.47 -12.36 12.90
CA PRO A 128 16.07 -12.16 13.25
C PRO A 128 15.67 -13.05 14.44
N GLY A 129 14.87 -12.50 15.34
CA GLY A 129 14.40 -13.17 16.54
C GLY A 129 15.41 -13.24 17.70
N VAL A 130 16.69 -12.96 17.46
CA VAL A 130 17.76 -13.03 18.49
C VAL A 130 18.13 -11.64 19.00
N ALA A 131 18.41 -10.70 18.09
CA ALA A 131 18.76 -9.33 18.45
C ALA A 131 17.51 -8.44 18.40
N TYR A 132 17.30 -7.64 19.46
CA TYR A 132 16.24 -6.63 19.50
C TYR A 132 14.85 -7.15 19.03
N ASN A 133 14.30 -8.14 19.74
CA ASN A 133 12.96 -8.61 19.48
C ASN A 133 12.04 -8.33 20.68
N PRO A 134 11.10 -7.37 20.57
CA PRO A 134 10.85 -6.49 19.40
C PRO A 134 11.87 -5.34 19.28
N LEU A 135 12.12 -4.90 18.04
CA LEU A 135 12.77 -3.62 17.75
C LEU A 135 11.70 -2.54 17.56
N PHE A 136 11.78 -1.47 18.35
CA PHE A 136 10.90 -0.31 18.23
C PHE A 136 11.69 0.92 17.81
N ILE A 137 11.39 1.46 16.62
CA ILE A 137 12.03 2.65 16.05
C ILE A 137 11.04 3.82 16.12
N TYR A 138 11.41 4.88 16.82
CA TYR A 138 10.58 6.07 16.96
C TYR A 138 11.36 7.35 16.62
N GLY A 139 10.63 8.41 16.28
CA GLY A 139 11.22 9.70 15.92
C GLY A 139 10.28 10.51 15.03
N ASN A 140 10.67 11.74 14.73
CA ASN A 140 9.88 12.65 13.89
C ASN A 140 9.69 12.09 12.47
N SER A 141 8.70 12.62 11.75
CA SER A 141 8.48 12.27 10.35
C SER A 141 9.70 12.63 9.49
N GLY A 142 9.93 11.89 8.41
CA GLY A 142 11.03 12.13 7.46
C GLY A 142 12.41 11.63 7.91
N LEU A 143 12.55 10.98 9.07
CA LEU A 143 13.85 10.47 9.56
C LEU A 143 14.23 9.08 9.02
N GLY A 144 13.42 8.49 8.15
CA GLY A 144 13.72 7.21 7.52
C GLY A 144 13.30 5.97 8.33
N LYS A 145 12.29 6.08 9.21
CA LYS A 145 11.76 4.92 9.98
C LYS A 145 11.27 3.82 9.05
N THR A 146 10.37 4.14 8.14
CA THR A 146 9.86 3.24 7.10
C THR A 146 10.98 2.67 6.25
N HIS A 147 12.00 3.48 5.89
CA HIS A 147 13.16 3.01 5.14
C HIS A 147 13.90 1.88 5.90
N LEU A 148 14.18 2.06 7.18
CA LEU A 148 14.85 1.02 7.98
C LEU A 148 13.98 -0.24 8.10
N LEU A 149 12.68 -0.07 8.28
CA LEU A 149 11.72 -1.18 8.36
C LEU A 149 11.74 -2.03 7.09
N LEU A 150 11.61 -1.39 5.94
CA LEU A 150 11.63 -2.06 4.63
C LEU A 150 13.02 -2.63 4.30
N ALA A 151 14.10 -1.96 4.69
CA ALA A 151 15.46 -2.48 4.50
C ALA A 151 15.72 -3.77 5.29
N ILE A 152 15.14 -3.91 6.50
CA ILE A 152 15.19 -5.17 7.26
C ILE A 152 14.52 -6.27 6.47
N GLY A 153 13.28 -6.05 6.03
CA GLY A 153 12.52 -7.04 5.28
C GLY A 153 13.19 -7.44 3.99
N GLN A 154 13.67 -6.47 3.20
CA GLN A 154 14.36 -6.74 1.95
C GLN A 154 15.63 -7.56 2.16
N LYS A 155 16.45 -7.24 3.14
CA LYS A 155 17.68 -7.99 3.44
C LYS A 155 17.39 -9.43 3.88
N ILE A 156 16.32 -9.67 4.63
CA ILE A 156 15.89 -11.01 5.02
C ILE A 156 15.39 -11.78 3.79
N HIS A 157 14.57 -11.16 2.94
CA HIS A 157 14.05 -11.76 1.73
C HIS A 157 15.17 -12.11 0.72
N GLU A 158 16.17 -11.25 0.56
CA GLU A 158 17.34 -11.52 -0.28
C GLU A 158 18.15 -12.74 0.21
N ARG A 159 18.21 -12.96 1.53
CA ARG A 159 18.90 -14.09 2.12
C ARG A 159 18.06 -15.37 2.04
N ASP A 160 16.78 -15.27 2.25
CA ASP A 160 15.82 -16.36 2.24
C ASP A 160 14.50 -15.89 1.60
N SER A 161 14.34 -16.20 0.31
CA SER A 161 13.15 -15.85 -0.47
C SER A 161 11.89 -16.62 -0.03
N SER A 162 12.03 -17.65 0.81
CA SER A 162 10.90 -18.40 1.38
C SER A 162 10.42 -17.85 2.71
N ALA A 163 11.14 -16.88 3.30
CA ALA A 163 10.77 -16.28 4.57
C ALA A 163 9.40 -15.57 4.46
N LYS A 164 8.50 -15.90 5.36
CA LYS A 164 7.18 -15.28 5.45
C LYS A 164 7.31 -13.93 6.15
N ILE A 165 7.27 -12.87 5.37
CA ILE A 165 7.37 -11.51 5.88
C ILE A 165 5.99 -10.88 5.83
N ALA A 166 5.45 -10.52 6.98
CA ALA A 166 4.20 -9.77 7.09
C ALA A 166 4.53 -8.29 7.36
N TYR A 167 4.14 -7.43 6.42
CA TYR A 167 4.23 -5.98 6.55
C TYR A 167 2.82 -5.38 6.61
N VAL A 168 2.58 -4.48 7.55
CA VAL A 168 1.28 -3.84 7.71
C VAL A 168 1.44 -2.44 8.31
N LYS A 169 0.60 -1.50 7.89
CA LYS A 169 0.45 -0.21 8.59
C LYS A 169 -0.42 -0.39 9.84
N GLY A 170 -0.16 0.40 10.89
CA GLY A 170 -0.87 0.29 12.15
C GLY A 170 -2.40 0.41 12.01
N ASP A 171 -2.88 1.35 11.19
CA ASP A 171 -4.31 1.53 10.92
C ASP A 171 -4.92 0.32 10.21
N ASP A 172 -4.21 -0.23 9.22
CA ASP A 172 -4.66 -1.40 8.45
C ASP A 172 -4.71 -2.65 9.34
N PHE A 173 -3.72 -2.82 10.22
CA PHE A 173 -3.72 -3.91 11.20
C PHE A 173 -4.96 -3.86 12.10
N VAL A 174 -5.32 -2.67 12.60
CA VAL A 174 -6.53 -2.49 13.41
C VAL A 174 -7.79 -2.76 12.61
N ASN A 175 -7.86 -2.28 11.36
CA ASN A 175 -9.01 -2.50 10.48
C ASN A 175 -9.19 -3.99 10.17
N GLN A 176 -8.12 -4.72 9.82
CA GLN A 176 -8.14 -6.17 9.59
C GLN A 176 -8.58 -6.93 10.86
N MET A 177 -8.10 -6.53 12.03
CA MET A 177 -8.53 -7.12 13.30
C MET A 177 -10.03 -6.92 13.54
N VAL A 178 -10.56 -5.72 13.33
CA VAL A 178 -11.99 -5.42 13.51
C VAL A 178 -12.84 -6.20 12.50
N LEU A 179 -12.38 -6.28 11.24
CA LEU A 179 -13.07 -7.03 10.20
C LEU A 179 -13.12 -8.52 10.55
N SER A 180 -12.01 -9.11 10.97
CA SER A 180 -11.96 -10.52 11.37
C SER A 180 -12.92 -10.86 12.51
N LEU A 181 -13.14 -9.92 13.44
CA LEU A 181 -14.15 -10.08 14.51
C LEU A 181 -15.58 -10.10 13.98
N LYS A 182 -15.87 -9.29 12.95
CA LYS A 182 -17.21 -9.22 12.33
C LYS A 182 -17.51 -10.46 11.49
N GLU A 183 -16.51 -10.98 10.81
CA GLU A 183 -16.62 -12.10 9.86
C GLU A 183 -16.34 -13.46 10.49
N ASN A 184 -15.99 -13.51 11.79
CA ASN A 184 -15.60 -14.72 12.52
C ASN A 184 -14.36 -15.42 11.95
N THR A 185 -13.42 -14.66 11.38
CA THR A 185 -12.16 -15.14 10.79
C THR A 185 -10.93 -14.83 11.66
N GLN A 186 -11.12 -14.72 13.00
CA GLN A 186 -10.05 -14.35 13.93
C GLN A 186 -8.88 -15.34 13.93
N GLU A 187 -9.15 -16.60 13.60
CA GLU A 187 -8.11 -17.63 13.54
C GLU A 187 -7.19 -17.41 12.33
N GLU A 188 -7.74 -17.04 11.20
CA GLU A 188 -7.00 -16.69 9.97
C GLU A 188 -6.12 -15.45 10.22
N PHE A 189 -6.73 -14.39 10.78
CA PHE A 189 -6.00 -13.19 11.17
C PHE A 189 -4.84 -13.49 12.11
N ARG A 190 -5.05 -14.33 13.15
CA ARG A 190 -3.99 -14.73 14.07
C ARG A 190 -2.89 -15.53 13.37
N ASN A 191 -3.28 -16.47 12.53
CA ASN A 191 -2.34 -17.34 11.82
C ASN A 191 -1.46 -16.54 10.87
N LYS A 192 -2.03 -15.54 10.18
CA LYS A 192 -1.32 -14.63 9.30
C LYS A 192 -0.11 -13.97 9.98
N TYR A 193 -0.33 -13.33 11.12
CA TYR A 193 0.72 -12.57 11.82
C TYR A 193 1.56 -13.42 12.77
N ARG A 194 0.99 -14.46 13.35
CA ARG A 194 1.67 -15.31 14.33
C ARG A 194 2.69 -16.26 13.73
N TYR A 195 2.45 -16.67 12.49
CA TYR A 195 3.34 -17.59 11.77
C TYR A 195 4.25 -16.88 10.77
N ALA A 196 4.31 -15.56 10.80
CA ALA A 196 5.29 -14.81 10.07
C ALA A 196 6.68 -14.99 10.69
N ASP A 197 7.69 -15.21 9.86
CA ASP A 197 9.10 -15.24 10.28
C ASP A 197 9.60 -13.84 10.64
N LEU A 198 9.03 -12.83 9.98
CA LEU A 198 9.25 -11.42 10.29
C LEU A 198 7.91 -10.66 10.23
N PHE A 199 7.58 -9.96 11.31
CA PHE A 199 6.41 -9.11 11.38
C PHE A 199 6.82 -7.64 11.52
N LEU A 200 6.45 -6.83 10.53
CA LEU A 200 6.78 -5.42 10.43
C LEU A 200 5.49 -4.59 10.53
N VAL A 201 5.45 -3.67 11.48
CA VAL A 201 4.33 -2.73 11.62
C VAL A 201 4.86 -1.31 11.47
N ASP A 202 4.33 -0.59 10.49
CA ASP A 202 4.67 0.82 10.25
C ASP A 202 3.57 1.74 10.79
N ASP A 203 3.93 2.99 11.10
CA ASP A 203 3.01 4.06 11.51
C ASP A 203 2.02 3.66 12.63
N ILE A 204 2.53 3.10 13.74
CA ILE A 204 1.75 2.68 14.92
C ILE A 204 1.28 3.85 15.82
N GLN A 205 0.97 4.99 15.29
CA GLN A 205 0.55 6.16 16.10
C GLN A 205 -0.91 6.55 15.85
#